data_a485ccda314b96c8bbddcf804e29ecfb
#
_entry.id   a485ccda314b96c8bbddcf804e29ecfb
#
_cell.length_a   1.000
_cell.length_b   1.000
_cell.length_c   1.000
_cell.angle_alpha   90.00
_cell.angle_beta   90.00
_cell.angle_gamma   90.00
#
_symmetry.space_group_name_H-M   'P 1'
#
loop_
_entity.id
_entity.type
_entity.pdbx_description
1 polymer ?
#
loop_
_entity_poly.entity_id
_entity_poly.type
_entity_poly.pdbx_seq_one_letter_code
_entity_poly.pdbx_strand_id
1 'polypeptide(L)'
;MLTRRHLLAAGSAALAAPAILPSGARAETKSVKIATILAGTTIASFLLPDRLKAMGYEAETLVFPSITQRMQAVASGDAQIGYGGVSAAISLGGRGTALSILANACDGGWALTARPEIAALADLAGRKVAAQAGTIQHLSLQWKLIKEGLAAKTEVVFMNPQDMPAALRGGDIDAMMAPEPYAAFPVVNGWGKPLWSGYDTPMGRCNLALMAAPAFVEANPATTKAVLDAHREVTAQLQKDPSSAADAIVKTLNLPRPVALASLQNTFFTTETGPDFRRQVEALGQMMLEARMTAKLPDWNRLLPR
;
A
#
# COMPACT_ATOMS: atom_id res chain seq x y z
N MET A 1 -51.67 -1.02 -80.43
CA MET A 1 -50.23 -1.02 -80.08
C MET A 1 -50.03 0.03 -79.02
N LEU A 2 -49.64 -0.41 -77.87
CA LEU A 2 -49.68 0.33 -76.57
C LEU A 2 -48.35 1.08 -76.35
N THR A 3 -48.45 2.38 -76.11
CA THR A 3 -47.33 3.27 -75.75
C THR A 3 -47.21 3.38 -74.24
N ARG A 4 -46.00 3.18 -73.77
CA ARG A 4 -45.63 3.31 -72.33
C ARG A 4 -45.45 4.78 -71.97
N ARG A 5 -46.20 5.26 -71.01
CA ARG A 5 -45.95 6.56 -70.39
C ARG A 5 -45.22 6.34 -69.03
N HIS A 6 -44.09 7.08 -68.94
CA HIS A 6 -43.27 7.15 -67.80
C HIS A 6 -43.96 7.95 -66.66
N LEU A 7 -43.98 7.38 -65.47
CA LEU A 7 -44.26 8.11 -64.25
C LEU A 7 -42.95 8.19 -63.46
N LEU A 8 -42.38 9.38 -63.37
CA LEU A 8 -41.29 9.75 -62.51
C LEU A 8 -41.90 10.02 -61.13
N ALA A 9 -41.64 9.14 -60.17
CA ALA A 9 -41.88 9.42 -58.75
C ALA A 9 -40.58 9.96 -58.13
N ALA A 10 -40.58 11.24 -57.74
CA ALA A 10 -39.56 11.86 -56.98
C ALA A 10 -39.59 11.34 -55.54
N GLY A 11 -38.71 10.41 -55.19
CA GLY A 11 -38.48 9.96 -53.83
C GLY A 11 -37.57 10.95 -53.10
N SER A 12 -38.14 11.70 -52.18
CA SER A 12 -37.35 12.52 -51.22
C SER A 12 -36.57 11.61 -50.27
N ALA A 13 -35.26 11.47 -50.49
CA ALA A 13 -34.37 10.80 -49.51
C ALA A 13 -34.19 11.73 -48.33
N ALA A 14 -34.91 11.47 -47.25
CA ALA A 14 -34.62 12.04 -45.93
C ALA A 14 -33.27 11.48 -45.44
N LEU A 15 -32.24 12.31 -45.48
CA LEU A 15 -30.97 12.02 -44.77
C LEU A 15 -31.26 11.96 -43.28
N ALA A 16 -31.39 10.73 -42.77
CA ALA A 16 -31.38 10.49 -41.32
C ALA A 16 -29.97 10.81 -40.83
N ALA A 17 -29.79 11.97 -40.22
CA ALA A 17 -28.59 12.27 -39.42
C ALA A 17 -28.47 11.18 -38.34
N PRO A 18 -27.29 10.58 -38.12
CA PRO A 18 -27.10 9.67 -37.00
C PRO A 18 -27.39 10.45 -35.72
N ALA A 19 -28.43 10.06 -34.98
CA ALA A 19 -28.67 10.53 -33.65
C ALA A 19 -27.44 10.13 -32.82
N ILE A 20 -26.61 11.11 -32.48
CA ILE A 20 -25.57 10.95 -31.45
C ILE A 20 -26.37 10.75 -30.15
N LEU A 21 -26.64 9.49 -29.82
CA LEU A 21 -27.12 9.15 -28.50
C LEU A 21 -26.07 9.66 -27.52
N PRO A 22 -26.46 10.46 -26.53
CA PRO A 22 -25.51 10.84 -25.48
C PRO A 22 -24.97 9.54 -24.92
N SER A 23 -23.64 9.39 -24.90
CA SER A 23 -22.94 8.27 -24.28
C SER A 23 -23.55 8.14 -22.88
N GLY A 24 -24.40 7.11 -22.70
CA GLY A 24 -25.17 6.94 -21.47
C GLY A 24 -24.16 6.96 -20.32
N ALA A 25 -24.35 7.85 -19.36
CA ALA A 25 -23.55 7.88 -18.15
C ALA A 25 -23.56 6.45 -17.57
N ARG A 26 -22.45 5.76 -17.71
CA ARG A 26 -22.30 4.41 -17.17
C ARG A 26 -22.55 4.53 -15.68
N ALA A 27 -23.55 3.81 -15.17
CA ALA A 27 -23.84 3.84 -13.74
C ALA A 27 -22.56 3.50 -12.98
N GLU A 28 -22.22 4.33 -11.98
CA GLU A 28 -21.05 4.07 -11.13
C GLU A 28 -21.21 2.74 -10.41
N THR A 29 -20.10 2.01 -10.27
CA THR A 29 -20.14 0.77 -9.51
C THR A 29 -20.39 1.04 -8.04
N LYS A 30 -21.29 0.26 -7.45
CA LYS A 30 -21.48 0.22 -6.00
C LYS A 30 -20.81 -0.99 -5.34
N SER A 31 -20.03 -1.75 -6.09
CA SER A 31 -19.23 -2.87 -5.59
C SER A 31 -17.76 -2.48 -5.52
N VAL A 32 -17.13 -2.62 -4.34
CA VAL A 32 -15.75 -2.22 -4.05
C VAL A 32 -14.99 -3.41 -3.48
N LYS A 33 -14.06 -3.97 -4.27
CA LYS A 33 -13.09 -4.95 -3.82
C LYS A 33 -11.83 -4.23 -3.35
N ILE A 34 -11.38 -4.53 -2.14
CA ILE A 34 -10.27 -3.87 -1.45
C ILE A 34 -9.10 -4.84 -1.37
N ALA A 35 -8.06 -4.60 -2.17
CA ALA A 35 -6.85 -5.43 -2.14
C ALA A 35 -5.95 -5.05 -0.96
N THR A 36 -5.54 -6.04 -0.16
CA THR A 36 -4.70 -5.84 1.02
C THR A 36 -3.78 -7.03 1.32
N ILE A 37 -3.03 -6.93 2.40
CA ILE A 37 -2.28 -8.04 3.04
C ILE A 37 -2.70 -8.18 4.49
N LEU A 38 -2.34 -9.29 5.12
CA LEU A 38 -2.49 -9.50 6.56
C LEU A 38 -1.32 -8.81 7.31
N ALA A 39 -1.54 -7.58 7.76
CA ALA A 39 -0.58 -6.81 8.55
C ALA A 39 -1.32 -5.82 9.46
N GLY A 40 -0.73 -5.50 10.62
CA GLY A 40 -1.30 -4.48 11.53
C GLY A 40 -1.41 -3.10 10.89
N THR A 41 -0.45 -2.75 10.02
CA THR A 41 -0.41 -1.50 9.27
C THR A 41 -1.53 -1.35 8.24
N THR A 42 -2.16 -2.46 7.82
CA THR A 42 -3.29 -2.46 6.87
C THR A 42 -4.64 -2.71 7.55
N ILE A 43 -4.73 -2.66 8.88
CA ILE A 43 -5.95 -3.03 9.62
C ILE A 43 -7.17 -2.21 9.18
N ALA A 44 -6.98 -0.96 8.77
CA ALA A 44 -8.05 -0.11 8.24
C ALA A 44 -8.77 -0.77 7.06
N SER A 45 -8.08 -1.53 6.21
CA SER A 45 -8.67 -2.20 5.05
C SER A 45 -9.68 -3.28 5.42
N PHE A 46 -9.59 -3.84 6.62
CA PHE A 46 -10.52 -4.86 7.13
C PHE A 46 -11.75 -4.26 7.81
N LEU A 47 -11.69 -2.99 8.19
CA LEU A 47 -12.81 -2.24 8.79
C LEU A 47 -13.59 -1.45 7.72
N LEU A 48 -12.97 -1.18 6.58
CA LEU A 48 -13.54 -0.39 5.50
C LEU A 48 -14.82 -0.99 4.90
N PRO A 49 -14.95 -2.33 4.68
CA PRO A 49 -16.16 -2.93 4.12
C PRO A 49 -17.42 -2.61 4.91
N ASP A 50 -17.37 -2.70 6.24
CA ASP A 50 -18.56 -2.45 7.08
C ASP A 50 -18.98 -0.97 7.00
N ARG A 51 -18.02 -0.05 6.91
CA ARG A 51 -18.30 1.38 6.74
C ARG A 51 -18.91 1.66 5.36
N LEU A 52 -18.38 1.07 4.29
CA LEU A 52 -18.91 1.20 2.94
C LEU A 52 -20.30 0.59 2.80
N LYS A 53 -20.57 -0.54 3.45
CA LYS A 53 -21.91 -1.14 3.51
C LYS A 53 -22.92 -0.22 4.16
N ALA A 54 -22.55 0.47 5.24
CA ALA A 54 -23.42 1.47 5.88
C ALA A 54 -23.72 2.67 4.96
N MET A 55 -22.88 2.94 3.95
CA MET A 55 -23.06 3.98 2.94
C MET A 55 -23.78 3.45 1.67
N GLY A 56 -24.27 2.19 1.68
CA GLY A 56 -25.03 1.58 0.58
C GLY A 56 -24.16 1.00 -0.55
N TYR A 57 -22.90 0.64 -0.26
CA TYR A 57 -22.00 -0.05 -1.16
C TYR A 57 -21.84 -1.51 -0.78
N GLU A 58 -21.70 -2.38 -1.76
CA GLU A 58 -21.17 -3.73 -1.53
C GLU A 58 -19.66 -3.64 -1.43
N ALA A 59 -19.07 -4.22 -0.38
CA ALA A 59 -17.63 -4.16 -0.20
C ALA A 59 -17.07 -5.43 0.42
N GLU A 60 -15.92 -5.86 -0.07
CA GLU A 60 -15.18 -7.01 0.43
C GLU A 60 -13.67 -6.76 0.41
N THR A 61 -12.95 -7.41 1.33
CA THR A 61 -11.48 -7.34 1.41
C THR A 61 -10.88 -8.60 0.79
N LEU A 62 -9.99 -8.40 -0.18
CA LEU A 62 -9.23 -9.47 -0.84
C LEU A 62 -7.80 -9.46 -0.33
N VAL A 63 -7.38 -10.56 0.30
CA VAL A 63 -6.03 -10.72 0.85
C VAL A 63 -5.13 -11.35 -0.21
N PHE A 64 -4.00 -10.68 -0.51
CA PHE A 64 -3.01 -11.14 -1.46
C PHE A 64 -1.71 -11.55 -0.74
N PRO A 65 -1.03 -12.62 -1.19
CA PRO A 65 0.21 -13.07 -0.56
C PRO A 65 1.41 -12.18 -0.89
N SER A 66 1.36 -11.43 -2.00
CA SER A 66 2.46 -10.57 -2.43
C SER A 66 2.03 -9.14 -2.77
N ILE A 67 2.95 -8.19 -2.55
CA ILE A 67 2.77 -6.77 -2.89
C ILE A 67 2.52 -6.61 -4.40
N THR A 68 3.24 -7.33 -5.24
CA THR A 68 3.14 -7.23 -6.70
C THR A 68 1.77 -7.67 -7.19
N GLN A 69 1.27 -8.84 -6.75
CA GLN A 69 -0.06 -9.34 -7.14
C GLN A 69 -1.17 -8.39 -6.70
N ARG A 70 -1.09 -7.87 -5.47
CA ARG A 70 -2.04 -6.90 -4.93
C ARG A 70 -2.12 -5.64 -5.79
N MET A 71 -0.98 -5.06 -6.14
CA MET A 71 -0.95 -3.83 -6.93
C MET A 71 -1.31 -4.07 -8.40
N GLN A 72 -1.01 -5.24 -8.95
CA GLN A 72 -1.48 -5.64 -10.27
C GLN A 72 -3.01 -5.78 -10.31
N ALA A 73 -3.63 -6.39 -9.30
CA ALA A 73 -5.09 -6.49 -9.20
C ALA A 73 -5.77 -5.11 -9.17
N VAL A 74 -5.15 -4.11 -8.52
CA VAL A 74 -5.66 -2.73 -8.55
C VAL A 74 -5.47 -2.10 -9.92
N ALA A 75 -4.30 -2.28 -10.53
CA ALA A 75 -4.00 -1.70 -11.83
C ALA A 75 -4.85 -2.29 -12.96
N SER A 76 -5.21 -3.58 -12.89
CA SER A 76 -6.08 -4.28 -13.86
C SER A 76 -7.57 -3.99 -13.63
N GLY A 77 -7.97 -3.51 -12.44
CA GLY A 77 -9.37 -3.31 -12.06
C GLY A 77 -10.03 -4.55 -11.43
N ASP A 78 -9.30 -5.65 -11.21
CA ASP A 78 -9.79 -6.82 -10.47
C ASP A 78 -10.12 -6.48 -9.01
N ALA A 79 -9.40 -5.49 -8.45
CA ALA A 79 -9.77 -4.79 -7.23
C ALA A 79 -9.87 -3.28 -7.53
N GLN A 80 -10.88 -2.62 -6.98
CA GLN A 80 -11.13 -1.19 -7.19
C GLN A 80 -10.15 -0.33 -6.40
N ILE A 81 -9.81 -0.77 -5.19
CA ILE A 81 -8.99 -0.05 -4.21
C ILE A 81 -7.89 -0.98 -3.70
N GLY A 82 -6.72 -0.43 -3.41
CA GLY A 82 -5.64 -1.15 -2.76
C GLY A 82 -5.02 -0.38 -1.59
N TYR A 83 -4.81 -1.07 -0.48
CA TYR A 83 -3.87 -0.63 0.55
C TYR A 83 -2.50 -1.15 0.17
N GLY A 84 -1.64 -0.29 -0.36
CA GLY A 84 -0.39 -0.66 -0.98
C GLY A 84 0.83 0.10 -0.47
N GLY A 85 1.99 -0.54 -0.56
CA GLY A 85 3.26 0.14 -0.32
C GLY A 85 3.51 1.22 -1.36
N VAL A 86 3.87 2.41 -0.92
CA VAL A 86 4.21 3.53 -1.82
C VAL A 86 5.36 3.15 -2.75
N SER A 87 6.33 2.36 -2.27
CA SER A 87 7.43 1.84 -3.10
C SER A 87 6.97 0.99 -4.29
N ALA A 88 5.91 0.19 -4.10
CA ALA A 88 5.35 -0.61 -5.19
C ALA A 88 4.67 0.29 -6.24
N ALA A 89 3.94 1.32 -5.82
CA ALA A 89 3.34 2.29 -6.72
C ALA A 89 4.39 3.06 -7.52
N ILE A 90 5.50 3.47 -6.90
CA ILE A 90 6.65 4.10 -7.57
C ILE A 90 7.24 3.16 -8.62
N SER A 91 7.50 1.90 -8.27
CA SER A 91 8.07 0.91 -9.19
C SER A 91 7.15 0.61 -10.38
N LEU A 92 5.86 0.49 -10.16
CA LEU A 92 4.87 0.26 -11.21
C LEU A 92 4.71 1.49 -12.10
N GLY A 93 4.61 2.69 -11.52
CA GLY A 93 4.53 3.95 -12.25
C GLY A 93 5.77 4.20 -13.11
N GLY A 94 6.96 3.86 -12.62
CA GLY A 94 8.22 3.91 -13.37
C GLY A 94 8.25 2.97 -14.59
N ARG A 95 7.47 1.87 -14.55
CA ARG A 95 7.28 0.92 -15.65
C ARG A 95 6.10 1.27 -16.56
N GLY A 96 5.41 2.39 -16.30
CA GLY A 96 4.28 2.84 -17.10
C GLY A 96 2.91 2.30 -16.65
N THR A 97 2.85 1.53 -15.56
CA THR A 97 1.57 1.10 -14.97
C THR A 97 0.98 2.25 -14.16
N ALA A 98 -0.20 2.71 -14.54
CA ALA A 98 -0.82 3.84 -13.88
C ALA A 98 -1.52 3.42 -12.59
N LEU A 99 -1.11 4.01 -11.48
CA LEU A 99 -1.79 4.01 -10.18
C LEU A 99 -1.88 5.44 -9.67
N SER A 100 -2.95 5.78 -8.99
CA SER A 100 -3.11 7.04 -8.26
C SER A 100 -3.15 6.76 -6.76
N ILE A 101 -2.35 7.47 -5.99
CA ILE A 101 -2.49 7.56 -4.55
C ILE A 101 -3.66 8.48 -4.25
N LEU A 102 -4.66 7.98 -3.52
CA LEU A 102 -5.86 8.72 -3.15
C LEU A 102 -5.73 9.39 -1.78
N ALA A 103 -5.08 8.69 -0.86
CA ALA A 103 -4.79 9.15 0.49
C ALA A 103 -3.58 8.41 1.05
N ASN A 104 -2.91 8.97 2.06
CA ASN A 104 -2.05 8.20 2.93
C ASN A 104 -2.90 7.20 3.72
N ALA A 105 -2.35 6.07 4.13
CA ALA A 105 -3.08 5.06 4.90
C ALA A 105 -2.38 4.71 6.21
N CYS A 106 -1.07 4.68 6.20
CA CYS A 106 -0.28 4.41 7.40
C CYS A 106 1.17 4.85 7.18
N ASP A 107 1.67 5.62 8.10
CA ASP A 107 3.09 5.95 8.23
C ASP A 107 3.77 5.03 9.24
N GLY A 108 5.07 4.78 9.09
CA GLY A 108 5.82 3.90 9.96
C GLY A 108 5.39 2.44 9.88
N GLY A 109 5.35 1.78 11.01
CA GLY A 109 4.94 0.38 11.09
C GLY A 109 6.03 -0.61 10.74
N TRP A 110 7.29 -0.29 11.03
CA TRP A 110 8.42 -1.22 10.95
C TRP A 110 9.51 -0.84 11.94
N ALA A 111 10.37 -1.80 12.29
CA ALA A 111 11.57 -1.57 13.07
C ALA A 111 12.64 -2.63 12.77
N LEU A 112 13.88 -2.28 13.05
CA LEU A 112 14.98 -3.23 13.17
C LEU A 112 14.97 -3.78 14.60
N THR A 113 14.65 -5.06 14.72
CA THR A 113 14.68 -5.80 15.98
C THR A 113 15.82 -6.80 15.94
N ALA A 114 16.60 -6.87 17.00
CA ALA A 114 17.77 -7.73 17.09
C ALA A 114 17.69 -8.64 18.31
N ARG A 115 18.53 -9.67 18.34
CA ARG A 115 18.76 -10.53 19.50
C ARG A 115 19.31 -9.68 20.66
N PRO A 116 19.08 -10.05 21.93
CA PRO A 116 19.45 -9.23 23.09
C PRO A 116 20.94 -8.85 23.17
N GLU A 117 21.84 -9.70 22.70
CA GLU A 117 23.29 -9.46 22.68
C GLU A 117 23.76 -8.41 21.68
N ILE A 118 22.97 -8.07 20.66
CA ILE A 118 23.29 -7.01 19.69
C ILE A 118 22.94 -5.66 20.33
N ALA A 119 23.92 -4.95 20.86
CA ALA A 119 23.68 -3.74 21.64
C ALA A 119 23.53 -2.46 20.78
N ALA A 120 24.23 -2.40 19.65
CA ALA A 120 24.26 -1.25 18.76
C ALA A 120 24.30 -1.68 17.29
N LEU A 121 24.08 -0.72 16.36
CA LEU A 121 24.16 -1.00 14.92
C LEU A 121 25.55 -1.52 14.49
N ALA A 122 26.62 -1.06 15.16
CA ALA A 122 27.97 -1.52 14.88
C ALA A 122 28.16 -3.03 15.10
N ASP A 123 27.39 -3.63 16.01
CA ASP A 123 27.43 -5.08 16.31
C ASP A 123 26.84 -5.94 15.18
N LEU A 124 26.25 -5.32 14.18
CA LEU A 124 25.76 -6.02 12.98
C LEU A 124 26.90 -6.46 12.03
N ALA A 125 28.14 -6.02 12.26
CA ALA A 125 29.29 -6.48 11.51
C ALA A 125 29.48 -8.00 11.71
N GLY A 126 29.53 -8.77 10.60
CA GLY A 126 29.62 -10.24 10.61
C GLY A 126 28.31 -10.94 10.94
N ARG A 127 27.19 -10.22 11.01
CA ARG A 127 25.87 -10.74 11.39
C ARG A 127 24.93 -10.89 10.20
N LYS A 128 23.91 -11.73 10.39
CA LYS A 128 22.82 -11.94 9.43
C LYS A 128 21.59 -11.09 9.81
N VAL A 129 21.16 -10.22 8.90
CA VAL A 129 20.00 -9.37 9.10
C VAL A 129 18.94 -9.71 8.05
N ALA A 130 17.75 -10.12 8.50
CA ALA A 130 16.66 -10.42 7.59
C ALA A 130 15.90 -9.16 7.15
N ALA A 131 15.47 -9.15 5.88
CA ALA A 131 14.54 -8.17 5.33
C ALA A 131 13.69 -8.80 4.22
N GLN A 132 12.54 -8.22 3.90
CA GLN A 132 11.79 -8.62 2.71
C GLN A 132 12.28 -7.83 1.50
N ALA A 133 12.72 -8.54 0.46
CA ALA A 133 13.23 -7.92 -0.76
C ALA A 133 12.21 -6.97 -1.42
N GLY A 134 12.70 -5.84 -1.93
CA GLY A 134 11.86 -4.88 -2.68
C GLY A 134 10.93 -4.01 -1.85
N THR A 135 11.03 -4.06 -0.52
CA THR A 135 10.22 -3.26 0.39
C THR A 135 10.95 -2.02 0.89
N ILE A 136 10.21 -1.09 1.50
CA ILE A 136 10.80 0.08 2.17
C ILE A 136 11.66 -0.32 3.36
N GLN A 137 11.33 -1.42 4.04
CA GLN A 137 12.14 -1.98 5.13
C GLN A 137 13.52 -2.39 4.63
N HIS A 138 13.58 -3.12 3.49
CA HIS A 138 14.85 -3.46 2.85
C HIS A 138 15.64 -2.21 2.44
N LEU A 139 14.97 -1.23 1.84
CA LEU A 139 15.60 0.02 1.40
C LEU A 139 16.14 0.83 2.59
N SER A 140 15.37 0.99 3.67
CA SER A 140 15.82 1.64 4.91
C SER A 140 17.05 0.96 5.48
N LEU A 141 17.02 -0.37 5.61
CA LEU A 141 18.14 -1.15 6.13
C LEU A 141 19.39 -0.94 5.27
N GLN A 142 19.27 -1.09 3.96
CA GLN A 142 20.38 -0.91 3.03
C GLN A 142 20.99 0.49 3.12
N TRP A 143 20.15 1.54 3.13
CA TRP A 143 20.58 2.92 3.30
C TRP A 143 21.33 3.12 4.62
N LYS A 144 20.80 2.57 5.72
CA LYS A 144 21.44 2.70 7.05
C LYS A 144 22.76 1.96 7.11
N LEU A 145 22.84 0.74 6.60
CA LEU A 145 24.09 -0.04 6.56
C LEU A 145 25.18 0.64 5.72
N ILE A 146 24.82 1.29 4.62
CA ILE A 146 25.75 2.08 3.81
C ILE A 146 26.26 3.29 4.61
N LYS A 147 25.35 4.05 5.23
CA LYS A 147 25.69 5.23 6.01
C LYS A 147 26.61 4.93 7.20
N GLU A 148 26.40 3.78 7.84
CA GLU A 148 27.22 3.34 8.97
C GLU A 148 28.50 2.59 8.54
N GLY A 149 28.77 2.43 7.26
CA GLY A 149 29.94 1.68 6.75
C GLY A 149 29.86 0.16 7.02
N LEU A 150 28.66 -0.37 7.17
CA LEU A 150 28.37 -1.77 7.50
C LEU A 150 27.93 -2.60 6.29
N ALA A 151 27.65 -2.00 5.14
CA ALA A 151 27.03 -2.68 4.00
C ALA A 151 27.85 -3.89 3.49
N ALA A 152 29.20 -3.80 3.49
CA ALA A 152 30.07 -4.90 3.10
C ALA A 152 30.39 -5.88 4.25
N LYS A 153 29.93 -5.59 5.46
CA LYS A 153 30.22 -6.36 6.67
C LYS A 153 29.01 -7.11 7.23
N THR A 154 27.80 -6.81 6.73
CA THR A 154 26.54 -7.38 7.21
C THR A 154 25.93 -8.22 6.10
N GLU A 155 25.56 -9.46 6.40
CA GLU A 155 24.84 -10.33 5.47
C GLU A 155 23.34 -10.01 5.52
N VAL A 156 22.78 -9.52 4.41
CA VAL A 156 21.32 -9.30 4.32
C VAL A 156 20.66 -10.54 3.73
N VAL A 157 19.79 -11.18 4.52
CA VAL A 157 19.07 -12.40 4.13
C VAL A 157 17.63 -12.05 3.77
N PHE A 158 17.14 -12.52 2.63
CA PHE A 158 15.76 -12.25 2.22
C PHE A 158 14.81 -13.36 2.64
N MET A 159 13.75 -12.97 3.38
CA MET A 159 12.68 -13.90 3.79
C MET A 159 11.35 -13.15 3.98
N ASN A 160 10.26 -13.91 4.11
CA ASN A 160 8.95 -13.33 4.40
C ASN A 160 8.87 -12.84 5.84
N PRO A 161 8.17 -11.73 6.11
CA PRO A 161 8.08 -11.16 7.47
C PRO A 161 7.56 -12.13 8.54
N GLN A 162 6.61 -12.99 8.18
CA GLN A 162 6.03 -13.96 9.12
C GLN A 162 7.04 -15.03 9.60
N ASP A 163 8.10 -15.29 8.83
CA ASP A 163 9.09 -16.31 9.14
C ASP A 163 10.25 -15.73 9.99
N MET A 164 10.45 -14.40 9.94
CA MET A 164 11.56 -13.72 10.61
C MET A 164 11.59 -13.91 12.14
N PRO A 165 10.46 -13.83 12.88
CA PRO A 165 10.50 -14.04 14.34
C PRO A 165 10.99 -15.44 14.73
N ALA A 166 10.57 -16.47 14.01
CA ALA A 166 11.02 -17.84 14.27
C ALA A 166 12.52 -18.01 13.97
N ALA A 167 13.00 -17.47 12.83
CA ALA A 167 14.41 -17.48 12.46
C ALA A 167 15.29 -16.70 13.46
N LEU A 168 14.82 -15.56 13.97
CA LEU A 168 15.52 -14.78 15.01
C LEU A 168 15.63 -15.58 16.32
N ARG A 169 14.55 -16.22 16.75
CA ARG A 169 14.54 -17.06 17.95
C ARG A 169 15.43 -18.28 17.80
N GLY A 170 15.45 -18.90 16.63
CA GLY A 170 16.28 -20.08 16.31
C GLY A 170 17.76 -19.77 16.17
N GLY A 171 18.13 -18.50 15.95
CA GLY A 171 19.52 -18.09 15.74
C GLY A 171 19.96 -18.20 14.28
N ASP A 172 19.04 -18.44 13.34
CA ASP A 172 19.33 -18.44 11.90
C ASP A 172 19.66 -17.06 11.36
N ILE A 173 19.15 -16.02 12.06
CA ILE A 173 19.44 -14.60 11.85
C ILE A 173 19.70 -13.90 13.20
N ASP A 174 20.45 -12.81 13.17
CA ASP A 174 20.83 -12.04 14.35
C ASP A 174 19.92 -10.80 14.54
N ALA A 175 19.36 -10.28 13.45
CA ALA A 175 18.40 -9.17 13.47
C ALA A 175 17.42 -9.28 12.30
N MET A 176 16.32 -8.54 12.39
CA MET A 176 15.32 -8.47 11.33
C MET A 176 14.78 -7.05 11.17
N MET A 177 14.75 -6.58 9.94
CA MET A 177 14.07 -5.34 9.55
C MET A 177 12.66 -5.69 9.06
N ALA A 178 11.70 -5.67 9.98
CA ALA A 178 10.38 -6.25 9.77
C ALA A 178 9.26 -5.21 9.92
N PRO A 179 8.14 -5.40 9.19
CA PRO A 179 6.92 -4.64 9.46
C PRO A 179 6.29 -5.08 10.78
N GLU A 180 5.47 -4.19 11.35
CA GLU A 180 4.63 -4.54 12.49
C GLU A 180 3.46 -5.47 12.06
N PRO A 181 3.08 -6.43 12.90
CA PRO A 181 3.48 -6.67 14.29
C PRO A 181 4.70 -7.60 14.46
N TYR A 182 5.33 -8.03 13.39
CA TYR A 182 6.45 -8.98 13.46
C TYR A 182 7.67 -8.38 14.18
N ALA A 183 7.93 -7.07 14.01
CA ALA A 183 9.01 -6.37 14.71
C ALA A 183 8.80 -6.34 16.23
N ALA A 184 7.56 -6.14 16.69
CA ALA A 184 7.21 -6.11 18.11
C ALA A 184 7.19 -7.51 18.77
N PHE A 185 6.91 -8.57 17.99
CA PHE A 185 6.71 -9.92 18.54
C PHE A 185 7.90 -10.43 19.37
N PRO A 186 9.16 -10.39 18.91
CA PRO A 186 10.32 -10.78 19.72
C PRO A 186 10.50 -9.94 20.98
N VAL A 187 10.20 -8.64 20.88
CA VAL A 187 10.37 -7.68 21.98
C VAL A 187 9.41 -7.98 23.11
N VAL A 188 8.12 -8.16 22.80
CA VAL A 188 7.08 -8.49 23.79
C VAL A 188 7.35 -9.82 24.48
N ASN A 189 7.92 -10.77 23.76
CA ASN A 189 8.23 -12.11 24.30
C ASN A 189 9.63 -12.20 24.95
N GLY A 190 10.38 -11.09 25.06
CA GLY A 190 11.62 -11.00 25.84
C GLY A 190 12.87 -11.64 25.20
N TRP A 191 12.81 -12.04 23.93
CA TRP A 191 13.94 -12.64 23.21
C TRP A 191 14.43 -11.81 22.02
N GLY A 192 13.95 -10.57 21.93
CA GLY A 192 14.43 -9.55 20.99
C GLY A 192 14.36 -8.17 21.61
N LYS A 193 15.09 -7.23 21.05
CA LYS A 193 15.03 -5.82 21.45
C LYS A 193 15.00 -4.92 20.22
N PRO A 194 14.34 -3.73 20.31
CA PRO A 194 14.40 -2.76 19.23
C PRO A 194 15.81 -2.19 19.15
N LEU A 195 16.36 -2.12 17.93
CA LEU A 195 17.67 -1.58 17.66
C LEU A 195 17.61 -0.25 16.92
N TRP A 196 16.64 -0.11 16.01
CA TRP A 196 16.48 1.09 15.21
C TRP A 196 15.05 1.19 14.63
N SER A 197 14.46 2.39 14.65
CA SER A 197 13.09 2.59 14.13
C SER A 197 13.00 2.67 12.61
N GLY A 198 14.08 3.01 11.92
CA GLY A 198 14.07 3.15 10.46
C GLY A 198 13.57 4.50 9.93
N TYR A 199 13.29 5.48 10.78
CA TYR A 199 12.59 6.72 10.38
C TYR A 199 13.52 7.94 10.18
N ASP A 200 14.80 7.86 10.54
CA ASP A 200 15.82 8.90 10.31
C ASP A 200 16.46 8.79 8.91
N THR A 201 15.64 8.46 7.92
CA THR A 201 15.99 8.36 6.51
C THR A 201 15.33 9.50 5.72
N PRO A 202 15.77 9.84 4.50
CA PRO A 202 15.11 10.87 3.69
C PRO A 202 13.63 10.62 3.41
N MET A 203 13.19 9.35 3.34
CA MET A 203 11.78 8.99 3.15
C MET A 203 10.94 9.08 4.43
N GLY A 204 11.56 9.37 5.59
CA GLY A 204 10.87 9.48 6.87
C GLY A 204 10.07 8.24 7.23
N ARG A 205 8.77 8.43 7.49
CA ARG A 205 7.82 7.37 7.86
C ARG A 205 6.94 6.90 6.69
N CYS A 206 7.15 7.39 5.46
CA CYS A 206 6.32 7.04 4.30
C CYS A 206 6.23 5.53 4.12
N ASN A 207 5.02 4.97 4.12
CA ASN A 207 4.82 3.52 4.06
C ASN A 207 3.68 3.12 3.11
N LEU A 208 2.44 3.20 3.58
CA LEU A 208 1.27 2.67 2.88
C LEU A 208 0.35 3.79 2.43
N ALA A 209 -0.25 3.60 1.27
CA ALA A 209 -1.26 4.50 0.76
C ALA A 209 -2.50 3.75 0.27
N LEU A 210 -3.63 4.42 0.29
CA LEU A 210 -4.85 4.03 -0.39
C LEU A 210 -4.70 4.40 -1.88
N MET A 211 -4.88 3.45 -2.76
CA MET A 211 -4.60 3.58 -4.19
C MET A 211 -5.73 3.04 -5.04
N ALA A 212 -5.85 3.57 -6.25
CA ALA A 212 -6.75 3.06 -7.30
C ALA A 212 -6.13 3.24 -8.68
N ALA A 213 -6.66 2.55 -9.68
CA ALA A 213 -6.37 2.86 -11.08
C ALA A 213 -6.99 4.22 -11.47
N PRO A 214 -6.28 5.12 -12.19
CA PRO A 214 -6.83 6.41 -12.62
C PRO A 214 -8.16 6.27 -13.37
N ALA A 215 -8.27 5.29 -14.25
CA ALA A 215 -9.51 5.03 -15.01
C ALA A 215 -10.71 4.69 -14.09
N PHE A 216 -10.47 4.01 -12.96
CA PHE A 216 -11.52 3.78 -11.97
C PHE A 216 -11.96 5.08 -11.31
N VAL A 217 -11.02 5.92 -10.90
CA VAL A 217 -11.27 7.22 -10.24
C VAL A 217 -12.08 8.14 -11.15
N GLU A 218 -11.69 8.22 -12.43
CA GLU A 218 -12.37 9.04 -13.43
C GLU A 218 -13.80 8.56 -13.74
N ALA A 219 -13.99 7.24 -13.82
CA ALA A 219 -15.28 6.64 -14.14
C ALA A 219 -16.24 6.55 -12.93
N ASN A 220 -15.73 6.65 -11.71
CA ASN A 220 -16.51 6.43 -10.47
C ASN A 220 -16.20 7.48 -9.38
N PRO A 221 -16.42 8.79 -9.65
CA PRO A 221 -16.07 9.85 -8.71
C PRO A 221 -16.85 9.79 -7.39
N ALA A 222 -18.16 9.43 -7.43
CA ALA A 222 -18.95 9.31 -6.19
C ALA A 222 -18.52 8.10 -5.36
N THR A 223 -18.20 6.97 -5.99
CA THR A 223 -17.67 5.79 -5.30
C THR A 223 -16.28 6.07 -4.71
N THR A 224 -15.42 6.76 -5.44
CA THR A 224 -14.10 7.18 -4.95
C THR A 224 -14.23 8.09 -3.73
N LYS A 225 -15.16 9.06 -3.78
CA LYS A 225 -15.46 9.92 -2.63
C LYS A 225 -15.95 9.11 -1.42
N ALA A 226 -16.87 8.18 -1.62
CA ALA A 226 -17.37 7.33 -0.53
C ALA A 226 -16.26 6.50 0.11
N VAL A 227 -15.34 5.94 -0.69
CA VAL A 227 -14.17 5.21 -0.20
C VAL A 227 -13.26 6.13 0.63
N LEU A 228 -12.98 7.35 0.16
CA LEU A 228 -12.17 8.32 0.89
C LEU A 228 -12.83 8.75 2.21
N ASP A 229 -14.13 8.99 2.22
CA ASP A 229 -14.86 9.36 3.43
C ASP A 229 -14.84 8.19 4.44
N ALA A 230 -15.14 6.96 3.99
CA ALA A 230 -15.07 5.77 4.83
C ALA A 230 -13.65 5.53 5.38
N HIS A 231 -12.60 5.76 4.55
CA HIS A 231 -11.22 5.65 4.98
C HIS A 231 -10.86 6.68 6.07
N ARG A 232 -11.30 7.93 5.93
CA ARG A 232 -11.11 8.97 6.95
C ARG A 232 -11.79 8.60 8.27
N GLU A 233 -13.03 8.11 8.22
CA GLU A 233 -13.77 7.72 9.42
C GLU A 233 -13.11 6.54 10.14
N VAL A 234 -12.73 5.49 9.41
CA VAL A 234 -12.01 4.34 9.97
C VAL A 234 -10.66 4.77 10.56
N THR A 235 -9.90 5.60 9.86
CA THR A 235 -8.62 6.10 10.34
C THR A 235 -8.78 6.93 11.61
N ALA A 236 -9.75 7.83 11.67
CA ALA A 236 -10.05 8.62 12.86
C ALA A 236 -10.46 7.74 14.06
N GLN A 237 -11.21 6.67 13.81
CA GLN A 237 -11.56 5.68 14.85
C GLN A 237 -10.30 4.99 15.40
N LEU A 238 -9.41 4.51 14.53
CA LEU A 238 -8.17 3.83 14.92
C LEU A 238 -7.21 4.77 15.69
N GLN A 239 -7.16 6.05 15.32
CA GLN A 239 -6.37 7.06 16.02
C GLN A 239 -6.92 7.39 17.40
N LYS A 240 -8.25 7.48 17.51
CA LYS A 240 -8.93 7.87 18.75
C LYS A 240 -8.91 6.78 19.81
N ASP A 241 -8.96 5.52 19.38
CA ASP A 241 -9.03 4.35 20.28
C ASP A 241 -8.00 3.28 19.89
N PRO A 242 -6.75 3.40 20.38
CA PRO A 242 -5.72 2.38 20.18
C PRO A 242 -6.10 1.00 20.74
N SER A 243 -6.99 0.94 21.75
CA SER A 243 -7.48 -0.34 22.28
C SER A 243 -8.33 -1.07 21.26
N SER A 244 -9.28 -0.38 20.62
CA SER A 244 -10.09 -0.91 19.52
C SER A 244 -9.22 -1.30 18.30
N ALA A 245 -8.19 -0.51 18.01
CA ALA A 245 -7.23 -0.86 16.95
C ALA A 245 -6.49 -2.18 17.27
N ALA A 246 -6.04 -2.36 18.52
CA ALA A 246 -5.42 -3.59 18.96
C ALA A 246 -6.37 -4.78 18.88
N ASP A 247 -7.63 -4.62 19.28
CA ASP A 247 -8.65 -5.68 19.21
C ASP A 247 -8.94 -6.10 17.75
N ALA A 248 -8.97 -5.13 16.84
CA ALA A 248 -9.09 -5.40 15.41
C ALA A 248 -7.88 -6.18 14.86
N ILE A 249 -6.67 -5.83 15.28
CA ILE A 249 -5.43 -6.55 14.92
C ILE A 249 -5.46 -7.98 15.47
N VAL A 250 -5.81 -8.15 16.73
CA VAL A 250 -5.95 -9.48 17.39
C VAL A 250 -6.92 -10.37 16.61
N LYS A 251 -8.10 -9.85 16.32
CA LYS A 251 -9.15 -10.59 15.60
C LYS A 251 -8.72 -10.97 14.17
N THR A 252 -8.04 -10.05 13.49
CA THR A 252 -7.69 -10.24 12.07
C THR A 252 -6.45 -11.10 11.87
N LEU A 253 -5.44 -10.94 12.74
CA LEU A 253 -4.14 -11.58 12.59
C LEU A 253 -3.95 -12.77 13.55
N ASN A 254 -4.91 -13.04 14.42
CA ASN A 254 -4.83 -14.08 15.45
C ASN A 254 -3.55 -13.98 16.32
N LEU A 255 -3.24 -12.77 16.80
CA LEU A 255 -2.03 -12.47 17.58
C LEU A 255 -2.37 -12.17 19.04
N PRO A 256 -1.44 -12.39 19.97
CA PRO A 256 -1.60 -11.98 21.35
C PRO A 256 -1.80 -10.46 21.49
N ARG A 257 -2.77 -10.03 22.28
CA ARG A 257 -3.09 -8.60 22.49
C ARG A 257 -1.89 -7.73 22.89
N PRO A 258 -0.96 -8.18 23.76
CA PRO A 258 0.25 -7.41 24.06
C PRO A 258 1.10 -7.09 22.83
N VAL A 259 1.19 -8.02 21.86
CA VAL A 259 1.92 -7.80 20.59
C VAL A 259 1.20 -6.77 19.74
N ALA A 260 -0.13 -6.85 19.65
CA ALA A 260 -0.93 -5.88 18.92
C ALA A 260 -0.78 -4.46 19.49
N LEU A 261 -0.83 -4.30 20.82
CA LEU A 261 -0.61 -3.02 21.50
C LEU A 261 0.81 -2.47 21.27
N ALA A 262 1.83 -3.32 21.37
CA ALA A 262 3.21 -2.91 21.13
C ALA A 262 3.43 -2.46 19.69
N SER A 263 2.82 -3.14 18.71
CA SER A 263 2.92 -2.79 17.30
C SER A 263 2.34 -1.40 16.97
N LEU A 264 1.33 -0.97 17.72
CA LEU A 264 0.70 0.34 17.53
C LEU A 264 1.60 1.51 17.96
N GLN A 265 2.64 1.28 18.76
CA GLN A 265 3.60 2.33 19.12
C GLN A 265 4.42 2.82 17.92
N ASN A 266 4.57 1.99 16.90
CA ASN A 266 5.29 2.29 15.67
C ASN A 266 4.38 2.46 14.45
N THR A 267 3.05 2.34 14.61
CA THR A 267 2.07 2.39 13.53
C THR A 267 1.27 3.67 13.61
N PHE A 268 1.36 4.51 12.58
CA PHE A 268 0.74 5.84 12.57
C PHE A 268 -0.33 5.87 11.47
N PHE A 269 -1.56 5.50 11.79
CA PHE A 269 -2.68 5.62 10.84
C PHE A 269 -2.90 7.08 10.50
N THR A 270 -3.05 7.39 9.22
CA THR A 270 -3.19 8.76 8.74
C THR A 270 -3.83 8.80 7.36
N THR A 271 -4.44 9.93 7.00
CA THR A 271 -4.98 10.17 5.65
C THR A 271 -4.28 11.33 4.95
N GLU A 272 -3.29 11.93 5.61
CA GLU A 272 -2.64 13.16 5.19
C GLU A 272 -1.80 12.98 3.93
N THR A 273 -2.01 13.86 2.94
CA THR A 273 -1.28 13.88 1.66
C THR A 273 -0.68 15.25 1.35
N GLY A 274 -0.48 16.06 2.38
CA GLY A 274 0.09 17.41 2.25
C GLY A 274 1.55 17.44 1.77
N PRO A 275 2.20 18.61 1.78
CA PRO A 275 3.55 18.80 1.24
C PRO A 275 4.60 17.86 1.86
N ASP A 276 4.47 17.50 3.13
CA ASP A 276 5.38 16.60 3.82
C ASP A 276 5.30 15.17 3.28
N PHE A 277 4.08 14.67 3.06
CA PHE A 277 3.88 13.37 2.43
C PHE A 277 4.50 13.33 1.03
N ARG A 278 4.22 14.37 0.21
CA ARG A 278 4.80 14.48 -1.14
C ARG A 278 6.33 14.43 -1.09
N ARG A 279 6.98 15.23 -0.22
CA ARG A 279 8.44 15.22 -0.07
C ARG A 279 8.98 13.85 0.30
N GLN A 280 8.33 13.15 1.23
CA GLN A 280 8.74 11.81 1.65
C GLN A 280 8.59 10.78 0.53
N VAL A 281 7.51 10.84 -0.26
CA VAL A 281 7.29 9.95 -1.41
C VAL A 281 8.33 10.21 -2.52
N GLU A 282 8.62 11.47 -2.82
CA GLU A 282 9.64 11.83 -3.81
C GLU A 282 11.05 11.41 -3.35
N ALA A 283 11.37 11.60 -2.07
CA ALA A 283 12.62 11.13 -1.47
C ALA A 283 12.73 9.58 -1.48
N LEU A 284 11.63 8.87 -1.17
CA LEU A 284 11.58 7.41 -1.32
C LEU A 284 11.88 6.98 -2.76
N GLY A 285 11.29 7.65 -3.74
CA GLY A 285 11.55 7.37 -5.16
C GLY A 285 13.02 7.56 -5.52
N GLN A 286 13.64 8.63 -5.05
CA GLN A 286 15.05 8.90 -5.27
C GLN A 286 15.95 7.83 -4.62
N MET A 287 15.67 7.45 -3.37
CA MET A 287 16.38 6.36 -2.69
C MET A 287 16.25 5.03 -3.45
N MET A 288 15.06 4.72 -3.99
CA MET A 288 14.81 3.52 -4.79
C MET A 288 15.60 3.53 -6.10
N LEU A 289 15.74 4.70 -6.74
CA LEU A 289 16.52 4.87 -7.96
C LEU A 289 18.00 4.64 -7.69
N GLU A 290 18.55 5.25 -6.64
CA GLU A 290 19.94 5.09 -6.19
C GLU A 290 20.27 3.64 -5.79
N ALA A 291 19.34 2.97 -5.10
CA ALA A 291 19.45 1.56 -4.74
C ALA A 291 19.17 0.58 -5.90
N ARG A 292 18.89 1.08 -7.11
CA ARG A 292 18.50 0.29 -8.29
C ARG A 292 17.28 -0.60 -8.08
N MET A 293 16.41 -0.24 -7.14
CA MET A 293 15.13 -0.92 -6.90
C MET A 293 14.07 -0.49 -7.93
N THR A 294 14.26 0.63 -8.59
CA THR A 294 13.51 1.05 -9.78
C THR A 294 14.49 1.59 -10.82
N ALA A 295 14.16 1.41 -12.10
CA ALA A 295 14.96 1.95 -13.19
C ALA A 295 14.58 3.38 -13.58
N LYS A 296 13.36 3.81 -13.20
CA LYS A 296 12.79 5.12 -13.56
C LYS A 296 11.78 5.57 -12.53
N LEU A 297 11.71 6.87 -12.29
CA LEU A 297 10.68 7.50 -11.46
C LEU A 297 9.36 7.61 -12.23
N PRO A 298 8.22 7.57 -11.53
CA PRO A 298 6.91 7.81 -12.13
C PRO A 298 6.70 9.28 -12.49
N ASP A 299 5.64 9.54 -13.24
CA ASP A 299 5.08 10.89 -13.31
C ASP A 299 4.38 11.21 -11.97
N TRP A 300 4.99 12.08 -11.17
CA TRP A 300 4.50 12.45 -9.86
C TRP A 300 3.11 13.10 -9.87
N ASN A 301 2.78 13.82 -10.93
CA ASN A 301 1.48 14.48 -11.06
C ASN A 301 0.34 13.49 -11.37
N ARG A 302 0.69 12.29 -11.85
CA ARG A 302 -0.26 11.19 -12.04
C ARG A 302 -0.36 10.28 -10.81
N LEU A 303 0.75 10.10 -10.12
CA LEU A 303 0.81 9.21 -8.95
C LEU A 303 0.24 9.87 -7.71
N LEU A 304 0.58 11.12 -7.43
CA LEU A 304 0.25 11.83 -6.19
C LEU A 304 -1.04 12.65 -6.33
N PRO A 305 -1.83 12.79 -5.24
CA PRO A 305 -2.98 13.69 -5.21
C PRO A 305 -2.56 15.12 -5.53
N ARG A 306 -3.48 15.84 -6.18
CA ARG A 306 -3.32 17.26 -6.49
C ARG A 306 -3.62 18.13 -5.27
#